data_cebc82756e544d902264917ab3dca106
#
_entry.id   cebc82756e544d902264917ab3dca106
#
_cell.length_a   1.000
_cell.length_b   1.000
_cell.length_c   1.000
_cell.angle_alpha   90.00
_cell.angle_beta   90.00
_cell.angle_gamma   90.00
#
_symmetry.space_group_name_H-M   'P 1'
#
loop_
_entity.id
_entity.type
_entity.pdbx_description
1 polymer ?
#
loop_
_entity_poly.entity_id
_entity_poly.type
_entity_poly.pdbx_seq_one_letter_code
_entity_poly.pdbx_strand_id
1 'polypeptide(L)'
;IARLVGSEMCIRDRYHKVNGEPSRTKFLSLKKGYHGTHFGGASVNGNANFRTQYEPLLAGCFHIPAPYTYRNPFNQTDPAELAKSCIAALEDEIRFQGAGTIAAFIMEPILGAGGVIPPHESFMPMVREVCDRHGILLIADEVITGFGRTGAWSGSRLWGVQPDMMCIAKAITSGYFPVSYTHLRAHETSNH
;
A
#
# COMPACT_ATOMS: atom_id res chain seq x y z
N ILE A 1 -14.95 11.75 8.08
CA ILE A 1 -15.48 10.64 7.31
C ILE A 1 -14.39 10.07 6.38
N ALA A 2 -13.42 9.43 6.94
CA ALA A 2 -12.43 8.73 6.14
C ALA A 2 -12.72 7.22 6.26
N ARG A 3 -13.41 6.65 5.28
CA ARG A 3 -13.64 5.20 5.15
C ARG A 3 -12.76 4.61 4.04
N LEU A 4 -11.51 5.04 3.94
CA LEU A 4 -10.66 4.65 2.82
C LEU A 4 -10.18 3.20 2.92
N VAL A 5 -9.50 2.82 3.97
CA VAL A 5 -8.88 1.50 4.07
C VAL A 5 -9.82 0.42 4.66
N GLY A 6 -10.97 0.80 5.23
CA GLY A 6 -11.95 -0.19 5.72
C GLY A 6 -12.69 -0.91 4.61
N SER A 7 -13.00 -0.22 3.51
CA SER A 7 -13.66 -0.82 2.35
C SER A 7 -12.72 -1.73 1.55
N GLU A 8 -11.46 -1.36 1.39
CA GLU A 8 -10.47 -2.20 0.70
C GLU A 8 -10.22 -3.52 1.45
N MET A 9 -10.23 -3.49 2.78
CA MET A 9 -10.13 -4.72 3.56
C MET A 9 -11.32 -5.64 3.32
N CYS A 10 -12.54 -5.11 3.29
CA CYS A 10 -13.75 -5.90 2.99
C CYS A 10 -13.74 -6.42 1.56
N ILE A 11 -13.34 -5.61 0.59
CA ILE A 11 -13.23 -6.00 -0.83
C ILE A 11 -12.20 -7.11 -0.98
N ARG A 12 -11.01 -6.94 -0.40
CA ARG A 12 -9.96 -7.95 -0.39
C ARG A 12 -10.44 -9.27 0.21
N ASP A 13 -11.10 -9.24 1.37
CA ASP A 13 -11.62 -10.46 2.02
C ASP A 13 -12.60 -11.20 1.12
N ARG A 14 -13.49 -10.46 0.47
CA ARG A 14 -14.44 -11.05 -0.46
C ARG A 14 -13.74 -11.59 -1.70
N TYR A 15 -12.78 -10.85 -2.28
CA TYR A 15 -12.03 -11.27 -3.45
C TYR A 15 -11.36 -12.63 -3.23
N HIS A 16 -10.54 -12.76 -2.20
CA HIS A 16 -9.84 -14.01 -1.93
C HIS A 16 -10.77 -15.17 -1.57
N LYS A 17 -11.85 -14.91 -0.83
CA LYS A 17 -12.86 -15.94 -0.52
C LYS A 17 -13.56 -16.46 -1.77
N VAL A 18 -13.95 -15.58 -2.69
CA VAL A 18 -14.60 -15.94 -3.95
C VAL A 18 -13.64 -16.71 -4.85
N ASN A 19 -12.36 -16.38 -4.84
CA ASN A 19 -11.33 -17.07 -5.61
C ASN A 19 -10.79 -18.35 -4.91
N GLY A 20 -11.40 -18.80 -3.83
CA GLY A 20 -11.01 -20.05 -3.15
C GLY A 20 -9.76 -19.95 -2.28
N GLU A 21 -9.30 -18.75 -1.94
CA GLU A 21 -8.12 -18.48 -1.11
C GLU A 21 -8.47 -17.82 0.25
N PRO A 22 -9.34 -18.41 1.08
CA PRO A 22 -9.83 -17.78 2.32
C PRO A 22 -8.75 -17.57 3.39
N SER A 23 -7.61 -18.24 3.26
CA SER A 23 -6.46 -18.10 4.17
C SER A 23 -5.67 -16.80 3.95
N ARG A 24 -5.87 -16.07 2.85
CA ARG A 24 -5.21 -14.79 2.56
C ARG A 24 -5.87 -13.67 3.36
N THR A 25 -5.37 -13.42 4.55
CA THR A 25 -5.94 -12.43 5.50
C THR A 25 -4.95 -11.37 5.98
N LYS A 26 -3.64 -11.57 5.72
CA LYS A 26 -2.59 -10.67 6.20
C LYS A 26 -2.35 -9.50 5.25
N PHE A 27 -1.95 -8.36 5.81
CA PHE A 27 -1.52 -7.18 5.08
C PHE A 27 -0.03 -6.91 5.29
N LEU A 28 0.61 -6.45 4.23
CA LEU A 28 1.93 -5.83 4.28
C LEU A 28 1.82 -4.34 3.94
N SER A 29 2.65 -3.52 4.56
CA SER A 29 2.74 -2.08 4.28
C SER A 29 4.14 -1.55 4.56
N LEU A 30 4.39 -0.28 4.18
CA LEU A 30 5.65 0.38 4.45
C LEU A 30 5.68 1.01 5.85
N LYS A 31 6.80 0.88 6.57
CA LYS A 31 7.11 1.78 7.68
C LYS A 31 7.01 3.22 7.19
N LYS A 32 6.57 4.15 8.04
CA LYS A 32 6.27 5.55 7.71
C LYS A 32 5.02 5.76 6.84
N GLY A 33 4.37 4.73 6.31
CA GLY A 33 3.12 4.83 5.57
C GLY A 33 1.98 5.36 6.41
N TYR A 34 1.02 6.06 5.77
CA TYR A 34 -0.19 6.56 6.39
C TYR A 34 -1.42 6.25 5.54
N HIS A 35 -2.36 5.50 6.11
CA HIS A 35 -3.55 4.98 5.41
C HIS A 35 -4.86 5.31 6.13
N GLY A 36 -4.86 6.38 6.92
CA GLY A 36 -6.02 6.83 7.69
C GLY A 36 -5.99 6.42 9.16
N THR A 37 -6.98 6.90 9.93
CA THR A 37 -7.04 6.72 11.40
C THR A 37 -8.23 5.88 11.85
N HIS A 38 -9.08 5.38 10.93
CA HIS A 38 -10.05 4.34 11.29
C HIS A 38 -9.33 3.00 11.51
N PHE A 39 -10.01 2.05 12.15
CA PHE A 39 -9.43 0.83 12.70
C PHE A 39 -8.56 0.05 11.68
N GLY A 40 -9.04 -0.14 10.44
CA GLY A 40 -8.26 -0.80 9.39
C GLY A 40 -7.04 0.02 8.93
N GLY A 41 -7.22 1.32 8.66
CA GLY A 41 -6.14 2.21 8.26
C GLY A 41 -5.07 2.36 9.33
N ALA A 42 -5.49 2.53 10.58
CA ALA A 42 -4.57 2.59 11.71
C ALA A 42 -3.73 1.31 11.82
N SER A 43 -4.31 0.14 11.52
CA SER A 43 -3.62 -1.15 11.61
C SER A 43 -2.48 -1.30 10.60
N VAL A 44 -2.61 -0.73 9.41
CA VAL A 44 -1.57 -0.76 8.36
C VAL A 44 -0.69 0.50 8.34
N ASN A 45 -0.92 1.49 9.22
CA ASN A 45 -0.05 2.64 9.32
C ASN A 45 1.35 2.23 9.82
N GLY A 46 2.37 2.75 9.18
CA GLY A 46 3.77 2.44 9.47
C GLY A 46 4.47 3.39 10.45
N ASN A 47 3.72 4.27 11.14
CA ASN A 47 4.26 5.23 12.09
C ASN A 47 3.55 5.10 13.45
N ALA A 48 4.32 4.96 14.52
CA ALA A 48 3.80 4.81 15.88
C ALA A 48 2.83 5.94 16.28
N ASN A 49 3.12 7.19 15.89
CA ASN A 49 2.28 8.34 16.20
C ASN A 49 0.85 8.25 15.62
N PHE A 50 0.65 7.43 14.58
CA PHE A 50 -0.65 7.20 13.97
C PHE A 50 -1.33 5.91 14.44
N ARG A 51 -0.73 5.18 15.37
CA ARG A 51 -1.18 3.88 15.83
C ARG A 51 -1.47 3.80 17.31
N THR A 52 -0.55 4.27 18.16
CA THR A 52 -0.55 4.00 19.60
C THR A 52 -1.83 4.39 20.33
N GLN A 53 -2.48 5.47 19.90
CA GLN A 53 -3.74 5.91 20.50
C GLN A 53 -4.96 5.04 20.13
N TYR A 54 -4.80 4.11 19.16
CA TYR A 54 -5.86 3.24 18.66
C TYR A 54 -5.63 1.76 19.00
N GLU A 55 -4.54 1.45 19.71
CA GLU A 55 -4.22 0.07 20.13
C GLU A 55 -5.29 -0.49 21.10
N PRO A 56 -5.63 -1.79 21.05
CA PRO A 56 -5.08 -2.79 20.14
C PRO A 56 -5.67 -2.72 18.73
N LEU A 57 -4.82 -2.93 17.73
CA LEU A 57 -5.18 -2.89 16.32
C LEU A 57 -5.42 -4.30 15.76
N LEU A 58 -5.80 -4.39 14.47
CA LEU A 58 -6.02 -5.68 13.81
C LEU A 58 -4.72 -6.51 13.77
N ALA A 59 -4.82 -7.77 14.12
CA ALA A 59 -3.76 -8.73 13.90
C ALA A 59 -3.54 -8.98 12.40
N GLY A 60 -2.32 -9.41 12.03
CA GLY A 60 -1.99 -9.75 10.65
C GLY A 60 -1.59 -8.55 9.77
N CYS A 61 -1.25 -7.42 10.36
CA CYS A 61 -0.70 -6.26 9.65
C CYS A 61 0.80 -6.13 9.95
N PHE A 62 1.65 -6.28 8.93
CA PHE A 62 3.10 -6.28 9.06
C PHE A 62 3.72 -5.16 8.24
N HIS A 63 4.94 -4.73 8.62
CA HIS A 63 5.54 -3.54 8.05
C HIS A 63 6.99 -3.80 7.64
N ILE A 64 7.31 -3.55 6.38
CA ILE A 64 8.67 -3.59 5.86
C ILE A 64 9.33 -2.21 5.90
N PRO A 65 10.67 -2.11 5.86
CA PRO A 65 11.36 -0.83 5.75
C PRO A 65 10.92 0.00 4.54
N ALA A 66 10.81 1.31 4.73
CA ALA A 66 10.56 2.25 3.64
C ALA A 66 11.88 2.57 2.90
N PRO A 67 11.81 2.89 1.58
CA PRO A 67 12.97 3.33 0.79
C PRO A 67 13.37 4.77 1.12
N TYR A 68 13.77 5.02 2.37
CA TYR A 68 14.12 6.33 2.92
C TYR A 68 15.62 6.48 3.07
N THR A 69 16.28 7.13 2.14
CA THR A 69 17.74 7.25 2.06
C THR A 69 18.35 7.94 3.28
N TYR A 70 17.65 8.92 3.87
CA TYR A 70 18.17 9.65 5.05
C TYR A 70 18.27 8.77 6.30
N ARG A 71 17.31 7.82 6.50
CA ARG A 71 17.32 6.87 7.65
C ARG A 71 16.70 5.55 7.23
N ASN A 72 17.52 4.50 7.17
CA ASN A 72 17.07 3.15 6.88
C ASN A 72 17.90 2.13 7.66
N PRO A 73 17.39 0.91 7.89
CA PRO A 73 18.09 -0.11 8.68
C PRO A 73 19.27 -0.75 7.93
N PHE A 74 19.45 -0.46 6.64
CA PHE A 74 20.47 -1.04 5.79
C PHE A 74 21.73 -0.19 5.69
N ASN A 75 21.73 1.03 6.29
CA ASN A 75 22.77 2.04 6.12
C ASN A 75 23.11 2.34 4.67
N GLN A 76 22.12 2.18 3.76
CA GLN A 76 22.28 2.38 2.34
C GLN A 76 21.86 3.82 1.95
N THR A 77 22.73 4.53 1.25
CA THR A 77 22.50 5.91 0.81
C THR A 77 22.19 6.02 -0.68
N ASP A 78 22.58 5.02 -1.48
CA ASP A 78 22.21 4.94 -2.88
C ASP A 78 20.73 4.57 -3.01
N PRO A 79 19.89 5.39 -3.71
CA PRO A 79 18.44 5.13 -3.77
C PRO A 79 18.07 3.83 -4.48
N ALA A 80 18.83 3.43 -5.52
CA ALA A 80 18.54 2.23 -6.28
C ALA A 80 18.90 0.97 -5.47
N GLU A 81 20.04 0.97 -4.79
CA GLU A 81 20.46 -0.14 -3.93
C GLU A 81 19.57 -0.24 -2.67
N LEU A 82 19.12 0.91 -2.15
CA LEU A 82 18.13 0.92 -1.06
C LEU A 82 16.80 0.31 -1.50
N ALA A 83 16.34 0.63 -2.71
CA ALA A 83 15.14 0.01 -3.28
C ALA A 83 15.27 -1.51 -3.31
N LYS A 84 16.39 -2.06 -3.81
CA LYS A 84 16.67 -3.50 -3.82
C LYS A 84 16.69 -4.10 -2.42
N SER A 85 17.30 -3.40 -1.45
CA SER A 85 17.33 -3.84 -0.05
C SER A 85 15.94 -3.92 0.57
N CYS A 86 15.06 -2.94 0.26
CA CYS A 86 13.66 -2.97 0.70
C CYS A 86 12.87 -4.10 0.03
N ILE A 87 13.14 -4.41 -1.24
CA ILE A 87 12.53 -5.55 -1.93
C ILE A 87 13.00 -6.88 -1.32
N ALA A 88 14.28 -7.01 -0.99
CA ALA A 88 14.76 -8.20 -0.31
C ALA A 88 14.06 -8.40 1.05
N ALA A 89 13.86 -7.32 1.81
CA ALA A 89 13.10 -7.36 3.06
C ALA A 89 11.61 -7.71 2.84
N LEU A 90 11.01 -7.27 1.74
CA LEU A 90 9.64 -7.66 1.37
C LEU A 90 9.56 -9.16 1.09
N GLU A 91 10.47 -9.70 0.30
CA GLU A 91 10.53 -11.14 -0.01
C GLU A 91 10.76 -11.99 1.24
N ASP A 92 11.60 -11.52 2.14
CA ASP A 92 11.88 -12.23 3.40
C ASP A 92 10.65 -12.25 4.31
N GLU A 93 9.94 -11.13 4.44
CA GLU A 93 8.69 -11.05 5.20
C GLU A 93 7.60 -11.94 4.57
N ILE A 94 7.46 -11.96 3.25
CA ILE A 94 6.52 -12.85 2.54
C ILE A 94 6.83 -14.32 2.84
N ARG A 95 8.10 -14.70 2.82
CA ARG A 95 8.54 -16.06 3.14
C ARG A 95 8.24 -16.42 4.58
N PHE A 96 8.55 -15.51 5.50
CA PHE A 96 8.32 -15.70 6.94
C PHE A 96 6.84 -15.85 7.28
N GLN A 97 5.98 -15.00 6.69
CA GLN A 97 4.54 -15.01 6.94
C GLN A 97 3.80 -16.15 6.21
N GLY A 98 4.41 -16.71 5.17
CA GLY A 98 3.79 -17.67 4.25
C GLY A 98 2.98 -16.97 3.15
N ALA A 99 3.48 -16.99 1.92
CA ALA A 99 2.92 -16.25 0.76
C ALA A 99 1.40 -16.48 0.57
N GLY A 100 0.92 -17.71 0.76
CA GLY A 100 -0.51 -18.06 0.64
C GLY A 100 -1.41 -17.49 1.74
N THR A 101 -0.86 -16.78 2.73
CA THR A 101 -1.64 -16.13 3.80
C THR A 101 -1.71 -14.61 3.65
N ILE A 102 -0.92 -14.04 2.73
CA ILE A 102 -0.86 -12.60 2.50
C ILE A 102 -1.87 -12.23 1.42
N ALA A 103 -2.76 -11.34 1.76
CA ALA A 103 -3.83 -10.88 0.89
C ALA A 103 -3.42 -9.69 0.03
N ALA A 104 -2.76 -8.70 0.63
CA ALA A 104 -2.41 -7.47 -0.06
C ALA A 104 -1.17 -6.79 0.52
N PHE A 105 -0.49 -6.06 -0.36
CA PHE A 105 0.49 -5.04 -0.01
C PHE A 105 -0.10 -3.66 -0.30
N ILE A 106 -0.16 -2.79 0.72
CA ILE A 106 -0.63 -1.41 0.56
C ILE A 106 0.54 -0.45 0.67
N MET A 107 0.62 0.51 -0.26
CA MET A 107 1.64 1.55 -0.24
C MET A 107 1.15 2.86 -0.87
N GLU A 108 1.65 3.97 -0.37
CA GLU A 108 1.63 5.25 -1.09
C GLU A 108 2.74 5.22 -2.15
N PRO A 109 2.52 5.59 -3.42
CA PRO A 109 3.59 5.70 -4.43
C PRO A 109 4.73 6.63 -4.01
N ILE A 110 4.39 7.69 -3.28
CA ILE A 110 5.31 8.58 -2.56
C ILE A 110 4.75 8.72 -1.16
N LEU A 111 5.53 8.37 -0.14
CA LEU A 111 5.10 8.47 1.25
C LEU A 111 4.87 9.94 1.61
N GLY A 112 3.61 10.35 1.78
CA GLY A 112 3.25 11.74 2.04
C GLY A 112 3.43 12.13 3.50
N ALA A 113 2.56 11.68 4.39
CA ALA A 113 2.59 11.99 5.82
C ALA A 113 3.84 11.46 6.53
N GLY A 114 4.50 10.47 5.97
CA GLY A 114 5.76 9.93 6.47
C GLY A 114 6.97 10.85 6.30
N GLY A 115 6.82 11.95 5.54
CA GLY A 115 7.88 12.95 5.34
C GLY A 115 8.18 13.29 3.89
N VAL A 116 7.23 13.10 2.98
CA VAL A 116 7.38 13.30 1.53
C VAL A 116 8.61 12.56 1.00
N ILE A 117 8.54 11.24 1.07
CA ILE A 117 9.65 10.36 0.70
C ILE A 117 9.38 9.74 -0.67
N PRO A 118 9.95 10.29 -1.76
CA PRO A 118 9.90 9.66 -3.07
C PRO A 118 10.86 8.46 -3.09
N PRO A 119 10.41 7.29 -3.54
CA PRO A 119 11.30 6.15 -3.76
C PRO A 119 12.13 6.35 -5.05
N HIS A 120 13.14 5.52 -5.25
CA HIS A 120 13.74 5.35 -6.57
C HIS A 120 12.70 4.81 -7.57
N GLU A 121 12.78 5.23 -8.84
CA GLU A 121 11.79 4.88 -9.88
C GLU A 121 11.57 3.37 -10.06
N SER A 122 12.58 2.56 -9.78
CA SER A 122 12.49 1.09 -9.88
C SER A 122 11.73 0.44 -8.74
N PHE A 123 11.49 1.13 -7.61
CA PHE A 123 10.95 0.50 -6.41
C PHE A 123 9.53 -0.04 -6.61
N MET A 124 8.61 0.80 -7.08
CA MET A 124 7.22 0.37 -7.25
C MET A 124 7.06 -0.71 -8.35
N PRO A 125 7.76 -0.63 -9.50
CA PRO A 125 7.82 -1.75 -10.45
C PRO A 125 8.27 -3.07 -9.83
N MET A 126 9.35 -3.07 -9.04
CA MET A 126 9.81 -4.28 -8.35
C MET A 126 8.79 -4.80 -7.33
N VAL A 127 8.11 -3.91 -6.60
CA VAL A 127 6.99 -4.31 -5.71
C VAL A 127 5.88 -5.00 -6.52
N ARG A 128 5.51 -4.48 -7.69
CA ARG A 128 4.50 -5.08 -8.56
C ARG A 128 4.92 -6.50 -8.97
N GLU A 129 6.16 -6.68 -9.40
CA GLU A 129 6.70 -8.00 -9.77
C GLU A 129 6.64 -9.01 -8.62
N VAL A 130 6.99 -8.58 -7.42
CA VAL A 130 6.89 -9.43 -6.22
C VAL A 130 5.43 -9.80 -5.94
N CYS A 131 4.53 -8.83 -5.97
CA CYS A 131 3.10 -9.05 -5.75
C CYS A 131 2.52 -10.04 -6.78
N ASP A 132 2.86 -9.88 -8.06
CA ASP A 132 2.41 -10.78 -9.14
C ASP A 132 2.92 -12.21 -8.93
N ARG A 133 4.19 -12.36 -8.56
CA ARG A 133 4.82 -13.66 -8.35
C ARG A 133 4.16 -14.47 -7.23
N HIS A 134 3.68 -13.79 -6.19
CA HIS A 134 3.10 -14.41 -5.01
C HIS A 134 1.55 -14.37 -4.96
N GLY A 135 0.90 -13.81 -5.98
CA GLY A 135 -0.56 -13.64 -6.01
C GLY A 135 -1.08 -12.69 -4.92
N ILE A 136 -0.27 -11.67 -4.56
CA ILE A 136 -0.60 -10.66 -3.56
C ILE A 136 -1.19 -9.43 -4.26
N LEU A 137 -2.32 -8.91 -3.78
CA LEU A 137 -2.92 -7.71 -4.37
C LEU A 137 -2.08 -6.47 -4.02
N LEU A 138 -1.74 -5.66 -5.02
CA LEU A 138 -1.11 -4.37 -4.83
C LEU A 138 -2.16 -3.26 -4.71
N ILE A 139 -2.23 -2.61 -3.56
CA ILE A 139 -3.10 -1.48 -3.29
C ILE A 139 -2.26 -0.20 -3.32
N ALA A 140 -2.50 0.67 -4.29
CA ALA A 140 -1.88 1.99 -4.33
C ALA A 140 -2.74 3.01 -3.59
N ASP A 141 -2.20 3.58 -2.52
CA ASP A 141 -2.84 4.70 -1.83
C ASP A 141 -2.47 6.02 -2.51
N GLU A 142 -3.33 6.44 -3.42
CA GLU A 142 -3.19 7.64 -4.25
C GLU A 142 -3.87 8.88 -3.64
N VAL A 143 -4.22 8.81 -2.37
CA VAL A 143 -4.93 9.91 -1.68
C VAL A 143 -4.18 11.23 -1.76
N ILE A 144 -2.85 11.19 -1.75
CA ILE A 144 -2.00 12.38 -1.92
C ILE A 144 -1.45 12.48 -3.34
N THR A 145 -1.05 11.36 -3.94
CA THR A 145 -0.29 11.32 -5.20
C THR A 145 -1.17 11.38 -6.45
N GLY A 146 -2.48 11.19 -6.30
CA GLY A 146 -3.42 11.22 -7.42
C GLY A 146 -3.71 12.64 -7.96
N PHE A 147 -4.34 12.66 -9.12
CA PHE A 147 -4.89 13.86 -9.77
C PHE A 147 -3.86 14.96 -10.05
N GLY A 148 -2.71 14.58 -10.62
CA GLY A 148 -1.71 15.51 -11.10
C GLY A 148 -0.67 15.98 -10.08
N ARG A 149 -0.74 15.53 -8.83
CA ARG A 149 0.22 15.92 -7.78
C ARG A 149 1.68 15.63 -8.15
N THR A 150 1.92 14.56 -8.89
CA THR A 150 3.25 14.09 -9.30
C THR A 150 3.61 14.47 -10.74
N GLY A 151 2.76 15.24 -11.42
CA GLY A 151 2.88 15.52 -12.85
C GLY A 151 2.26 14.44 -13.75
N ALA A 152 1.86 13.29 -13.19
CA ALA A 152 1.09 12.25 -13.84
C ALA A 152 -0.32 12.19 -13.24
N TRP A 153 -1.24 11.48 -13.90
CA TRP A 153 -2.61 11.29 -13.38
C TRP A 153 -2.64 10.64 -11.99
N SER A 154 -1.74 9.68 -11.75
CA SER A 154 -1.53 9.04 -10.45
C SER A 154 -0.04 8.79 -10.22
N GLY A 155 0.37 8.61 -8.97
CA GLY A 155 1.74 8.26 -8.63
C GLY A 155 2.16 6.89 -9.16
N SER A 156 1.26 5.90 -9.14
CA SER A 156 1.50 4.58 -9.74
C SER A 156 1.74 4.69 -11.24
N ARG A 157 1.00 5.54 -11.94
CA ARG A 157 1.20 5.78 -13.38
C ARG A 157 2.53 6.49 -13.67
N LEU A 158 2.99 7.37 -12.77
CA LEU A 158 4.32 7.98 -12.89
C LEU A 158 5.41 6.90 -12.95
N TRP A 159 5.28 5.85 -12.16
CA TRP A 159 6.21 4.73 -12.10
C TRP A 159 5.91 3.61 -13.11
N GLY A 160 4.93 3.79 -14.01
CA GLY A 160 4.56 2.79 -15.00
C GLY A 160 3.87 1.55 -14.42
N VAL A 161 3.32 1.63 -13.22
CA VAL A 161 2.70 0.51 -12.50
C VAL A 161 1.19 0.60 -12.53
N GLN A 162 0.52 -0.52 -12.79
CA GLN A 162 -0.91 -0.67 -12.62
C GLN A 162 -1.19 -1.47 -11.34
N PRO A 163 -1.73 -0.84 -10.29
CA PRO A 163 -2.14 -1.55 -9.08
C PRO A 163 -3.43 -2.34 -9.31
N ASP A 164 -3.72 -3.31 -8.43
CA ASP A 164 -4.99 -4.05 -8.45
C ASP A 164 -6.13 -3.22 -7.87
N MET A 165 -5.82 -2.39 -6.87
CA MET A 165 -6.74 -1.43 -6.26
C MET A 165 -6.08 -0.07 -6.09
N MET A 166 -6.89 0.97 -6.10
CA MET A 166 -6.43 2.35 -5.90
C MET A 166 -7.35 3.08 -4.92
N CYS A 167 -6.76 3.65 -3.87
CA CYS A 167 -7.48 4.53 -2.95
C CYS A 167 -7.33 5.97 -3.41
N ILE A 168 -8.43 6.68 -3.59
CA ILE A 168 -8.43 8.08 -4.03
C ILE A 168 -9.30 8.95 -3.13
N ALA A 169 -8.85 10.18 -2.91
CA ALA A 169 -9.56 11.19 -2.13
C ALA A 169 -9.00 12.58 -2.44
N LYS A 170 -9.13 13.52 -1.52
CA LYS A 170 -8.57 14.88 -1.55
C LYS A 170 -8.75 15.59 -2.90
N ALA A 171 -7.77 15.48 -3.80
CA ALA A 171 -7.77 16.18 -5.07
C ALA A 171 -8.89 15.76 -6.04
N ILE A 172 -9.55 14.61 -5.83
CA ILE A 172 -10.68 14.18 -6.67
C ILE A 172 -11.83 15.22 -6.69
N THR A 173 -11.98 15.96 -5.60
CA THR A 173 -12.99 17.03 -5.47
C THR A 173 -12.39 18.42 -5.40
N SER A 174 -11.06 18.56 -5.61
CA SER A 174 -10.33 19.82 -5.44
C SER A 174 -10.52 20.48 -4.07
N GLY A 175 -10.85 19.67 -3.05
CA GLY A 175 -11.08 20.14 -1.68
C GLY A 175 -12.49 20.70 -1.40
N TYR A 176 -13.40 20.76 -2.39
CA TYR A 176 -14.75 21.26 -2.18
C TYR A 176 -15.64 20.34 -1.33
N PHE A 177 -15.42 19.03 -1.45
CA PHE A 177 -16.10 18.02 -0.63
C PHE A 177 -15.13 16.96 -0.12
N PRO A 178 -15.24 16.54 1.14
CA PRO A 178 -14.49 15.39 1.63
C PRO A 178 -15.07 14.11 1.03
N VAL A 179 -14.38 13.56 0.04
CA VAL A 179 -14.75 12.31 -0.64
C VAL A 179 -13.59 11.33 -0.57
N SER A 180 -13.91 10.05 -0.48
CA SER A 180 -12.98 8.95 -0.70
C SER A 180 -13.63 7.92 -1.62
N TYR A 181 -12.84 7.34 -2.49
CA TYR A 181 -13.26 6.32 -3.44
C TYR A 181 -12.17 5.25 -3.60
N THR A 182 -12.61 4.00 -3.76
CA THR A 182 -11.74 2.88 -4.11
C THR A 182 -12.13 2.37 -5.47
N HIS A 183 -11.16 2.24 -6.37
CA HIS A 183 -11.34 1.72 -7.72
C HIS A 183 -10.70 0.34 -7.84
N LEU A 184 -11.44 -0.60 -8.42
CA LEU A 184 -10.97 -1.92 -8.77
C LEU A 184 -10.64 -2.01 -10.26
N ARG A 185 -9.75 -2.91 -10.65
CA ARG A 185 -9.49 -3.20 -12.08
C ARG A 185 -10.76 -3.73 -12.75
N ALA A 186 -10.94 -3.37 -14.02
CA ALA A 186 -12.13 -3.73 -14.81
C ALA A 186 -12.41 -5.24 -14.91
N HIS A 187 -11.43 -6.10 -14.66
CA HIS A 187 -11.59 -7.55 -14.68
C HIS A 187 -12.45 -8.12 -13.55
N GLU A 188 -12.66 -7.36 -12.46
CA GLU A 188 -13.49 -7.83 -11.35
C GLU A 188 -14.98 -7.56 -11.56
N THR A 189 -15.33 -6.70 -12.51
CA THR A 189 -16.74 -6.35 -12.81
C THR A 189 -17.37 -7.21 -13.90
N SER A 190 -16.63 -8.10 -14.54
CA SER A 190 -17.09 -8.89 -15.68
C SER A 190 -17.62 -10.29 -15.31
N ASN A 191 -17.64 -10.66 -14.04
CA ASN A 191 -18.15 -11.96 -13.57
C ASN A 191 -19.43 -11.79 -12.72
N HIS A 192 -20.44 -11.14 -13.32
CA HIS A 192 -21.82 -11.19 -12.80
C HIS A 192 -22.77 -11.61 -13.91
#